data_33ae9b73c4853d8c2f7bbade121190a2
#
_entry.id   33ae9b73c4853d8c2f7bbade121190a2
#
_cell.length_a   1.000
_cell.length_b   1.000
_cell.length_c   1.000
_cell.angle_alpha   90.00
_cell.angle_beta   90.00
_cell.angle_gamma   90.00
#
_symmetry.space_group_name_H-M   'P 1'
#
loop_
_entity.id
_entity.type
_entity.pdbx_description
1 polymer ?
#
loop_
_entity_poly.entity_id
_entity_poly.type
_entity_poly.pdbx_seq_one_letter_code
_entity_poly.pdbx_strand_id
1 'polypeptide(L)'
;MVDCVGFLVDGADGYMEGDSLRMVKTPWQEEDMTFKEAASIGTTKVIRDHSTIGIMVTCDGSFGEIKRENYVEAEEETVRELKNSGKPFVIVLNTIRPFGNDTISLKKQLEDKFGTPVIPLNCNQMQKSDAISILHNILMGFPIKIINYIVPKWTEMLPNDNEIKQSLLNYAFKLLKNVNTMKSLEQYCIDNSKSNKDELSIMSNSSINLSDGSATVTFKIDDKYYYEYLSEMTGTNIESEYQLMSFIRDLTEIKKEYDKIEGAFISVKQKGYGVVMPELNDITMQDPQLITHGNKYGVKMKAVSPSIHVIRANIETEIAPIVGSKEQAEDLIT
;
A
#
# COMPACT_ATOMS: atom_id res chain seq x y z
N MET A 1 13.68 32.97 -4.64
CA MET A 1 13.86 32.60 -6.06
C MET A 1 15.16 33.25 -6.51
N VAL A 2 16.04 32.49 -7.15
CA VAL A 2 17.30 32.99 -7.73
C VAL A 2 17.10 32.93 -9.23
N ASP A 3 17.36 34.06 -9.89
CA ASP A 3 17.37 34.17 -11.35
C ASP A 3 18.83 34.17 -11.85
N CYS A 4 19.07 33.60 -13.01
CA CYS A 4 20.37 33.56 -13.64
C CYS A 4 20.26 33.89 -15.14
N VAL A 5 21.35 34.28 -15.75
CA VAL A 5 21.38 34.69 -17.17
C VAL A 5 20.95 33.55 -18.09
N GLY A 6 21.20 32.31 -17.69
CA GLY A 6 20.98 31.15 -18.54
C GLY A 6 22.15 30.91 -19.53
N PHE A 7 22.05 29.85 -20.32
CA PHE A 7 22.94 29.59 -21.42
C PHE A 7 22.52 30.44 -22.62
N LEU A 8 23.51 30.87 -23.40
CA LEU A 8 23.27 31.79 -24.51
C LEU A 8 22.45 31.12 -25.60
N VAL A 9 21.36 31.79 -25.99
CA VAL A 9 20.51 31.39 -27.15
C VAL A 9 21.06 32.10 -28.39
N ASP A 10 21.23 31.38 -29.47
CA ASP A 10 21.73 31.96 -30.72
C ASP A 10 20.76 33.04 -31.25
N GLY A 11 21.30 34.18 -31.66
CA GLY A 11 20.53 35.35 -32.07
C GLY A 11 20.00 36.21 -30.91
N ALA A 12 20.37 35.93 -29.65
CA ALA A 12 20.06 36.83 -28.54
C ALA A 12 20.94 38.08 -28.56
N ASP A 13 20.35 39.22 -28.20
CA ASP A 13 21.10 40.47 -28.11
C ASP A 13 22.01 40.53 -26.86
N GLY A 14 23.05 41.38 -26.91
CA GLY A 14 23.84 41.79 -25.76
C GLY A 14 25.13 40.99 -25.52
N TYR A 15 25.46 39.99 -26.33
CA TYR A 15 26.74 39.25 -26.24
C TYR A 15 27.85 39.86 -27.13
N MET A 16 27.47 40.81 -28.02
CA MET A 16 28.40 41.57 -28.87
C MET A 16 28.47 43.03 -28.42
N GLU A 17 29.58 43.65 -28.58
CA GLU A 17 29.81 45.07 -28.41
C GLU A 17 30.48 45.61 -29.68
N GLY A 18 29.66 46.13 -30.59
CA GLY A 18 30.08 46.40 -31.98
C GLY A 18 30.37 45.08 -32.72
N ASP A 19 31.56 44.98 -33.35
CA ASP A 19 32.01 43.79 -34.07
C ASP A 19 32.82 42.80 -33.23
N SER A 20 32.95 43.03 -31.90
CA SER A 20 33.71 42.18 -30.95
C SER A 20 32.83 41.53 -29.91
N LEU A 21 33.29 40.39 -29.36
CA LEU A 21 32.61 39.73 -28.23
C LEU A 21 32.67 40.64 -27.00
N ARG A 22 31.56 40.82 -26.32
CA ARG A 22 31.46 41.55 -25.07
C ARG A 22 32.27 40.88 -23.98
N MET A 23 33.23 41.59 -23.40
CA MET A 23 34.04 41.11 -22.27
C MET A 23 33.44 41.59 -20.95
N VAL A 24 33.43 40.75 -19.94
CA VAL A 24 32.86 41.04 -18.62
C VAL A 24 33.81 40.59 -17.50
N LYS A 25 33.83 41.36 -16.40
CA LYS A 25 34.50 40.99 -15.15
C LYS A 25 33.58 40.16 -14.28
N THR A 26 34.10 39.10 -13.69
CA THR A 26 33.34 38.24 -12.81
C THR A 26 34.04 38.12 -11.44
N PRO A 27 33.31 37.90 -10.33
CA PRO A 27 33.92 37.80 -9.01
C PRO A 27 34.74 36.51 -8.79
N TRP A 28 34.73 35.59 -9.72
CA TRP A 28 35.42 34.29 -9.59
C TRP A 28 36.65 34.13 -10.51
N GLN A 29 36.97 35.16 -11.29
CA GLN A 29 38.18 35.19 -12.12
C GLN A 29 38.72 36.59 -12.21
N GLU A 30 40.06 36.77 -12.16
CA GLU A 30 40.71 38.07 -12.21
C GLU A 30 40.77 38.64 -13.62
N GLU A 31 40.86 37.78 -14.64
CA GLU A 31 40.91 38.16 -16.06
C GLU A 31 39.51 38.36 -16.62
N ASP A 32 39.38 39.29 -17.55
CA ASP A 32 38.14 39.51 -18.30
C ASP A 32 37.85 38.30 -19.16
N MET A 33 36.58 37.81 -19.14
CA MET A 33 36.12 36.70 -19.95
C MET A 33 34.93 37.11 -20.86
N THR A 34 34.64 36.31 -21.86
CA THR A 34 33.51 36.59 -22.72
C THR A 34 32.17 36.49 -21.94
N PHE A 35 31.19 37.28 -22.33
CA PHE A 35 29.86 37.25 -21.71
C PHE A 35 29.25 35.83 -21.77
N LYS A 36 29.46 35.09 -22.86
CA LYS A 36 29.00 33.70 -23.02
C LYS A 36 29.60 32.77 -21.94
N GLU A 37 30.91 32.85 -21.71
CA GLU A 37 31.59 32.05 -20.69
C GLU A 37 31.13 32.43 -19.29
N ALA A 38 31.01 33.73 -19.00
CA ALA A 38 30.55 34.23 -17.72
C ALA A 38 29.12 33.78 -17.42
N ALA A 39 28.22 33.82 -18.41
CA ALA A 39 26.85 33.36 -18.31
C ALA A 39 26.78 31.85 -18.03
N SER A 40 27.57 31.04 -18.73
CA SER A 40 27.64 29.58 -18.54
C SER A 40 28.15 29.22 -17.15
N ILE A 41 29.27 29.80 -16.69
CA ILE A 41 29.84 29.57 -15.36
C ILE A 41 28.84 30.01 -14.26
N GLY A 42 28.25 31.19 -14.40
CA GLY A 42 27.27 31.73 -13.43
C GLY A 42 26.03 30.85 -13.32
N THR A 43 25.47 30.43 -14.46
CA THR A 43 24.34 29.55 -14.51
C THR A 43 24.64 28.19 -13.87
N THR A 44 25.76 27.57 -14.20
CA THR A 44 26.21 26.31 -13.60
C THR A 44 26.36 26.42 -12.07
N LYS A 45 26.95 27.52 -11.57
CA LYS A 45 27.07 27.77 -10.13
C LYS A 45 25.71 27.94 -9.45
N VAL A 46 24.80 28.69 -10.05
CA VAL A 46 23.43 28.83 -9.52
C VAL A 46 22.74 27.48 -9.46
N ILE A 47 22.82 26.67 -10.51
CA ILE A 47 22.21 25.32 -10.54
C ILE A 47 22.80 24.42 -9.45
N ARG A 48 24.15 24.39 -9.32
CA ARG A 48 24.84 23.46 -8.41
C ARG A 48 24.80 23.91 -6.95
N ASP A 49 25.14 25.18 -6.69
CA ASP A 49 25.43 25.64 -5.34
C ASP A 49 24.27 26.38 -4.66
N HIS A 50 23.41 27.04 -5.42
CA HIS A 50 22.41 27.95 -4.87
C HIS A 50 20.94 27.53 -5.07
N SER A 51 20.67 26.50 -5.86
CA SER A 51 19.30 26.05 -6.08
C SER A 51 19.01 24.72 -5.36
N THR A 52 17.77 24.53 -4.91
CA THR A 52 17.22 23.25 -4.40
C THR A 52 16.38 22.57 -5.46
N ILE A 53 15.75 23.36 -6.33
CA ILE A 53 14.88 22.94 -7.43
C ILE A 53 15.21 23.79 -8.66
N GLY A 54 14.93 23.27 -9.84
CA GLY A 54 15.11 23.98 -11.10
C GLY A 54 13.80 24.26 -11.83
N ILE A 55 13.70 25.43 -12.44
CA ILE A 55 12.65 25.76 -13.42
C ILE A 55 13.37 26.24 -14.66
N MET A 56 13.41 25.41 -15.70
CA MET A 56 13.90 25.82 -17.00
C MET A 56 12.76 26.45 -17.78
N VAL A 57 12.95 27.70 -18.25
CA VAL A 57 11.98 28.37 -19.12
C VAL A 57 12.51 28.37 -20.54
N THR A 58 11.73 27.87 -21.48
CA THR A 58 12.03 27.92 -22.90
C THR A 58 10.82 28.48 -23.68
N CYS A 59 10.98 28.72 -24.96
CA CYS A 59 9.96 29.33 -25.83
C CYS A 59 9.73 28.49 -27.09
N ASP A 60 8.51 28.54 -27.61
CA ASP A 60 8.14 27.96 -28.90
C ASP A 60 8.44 28.88 -30.09
N GLY A 61 9.08 30.04 -29.85
CA GLY A 61 9.33 31.07 -30.85
C GLY A 61 8.18 32.04 -31.07
N SER A 62 7.10 31.93 -30.26
CA SER A 62 5.94 32.84 -30.39
C SER A 62 6.14 34.20 -29.69
N PHE A 63 7.20 34.32 -28.89
CA PHE A 63 7.58 35.56 -28.24
C PHE A 63 8.93 36.07 -28.77
N GLY A 64 9.00 37.35 -29.13
CA GLY A 64 10.21 37.98 -29.62
C GLY A 64 10.55 37.59 -31.07
N GLU A 65 11.80 37.86 -31.47
CA GLU A 65 12.31 37.64 -32.85
C GLU A 65 13.13 36.35 -32.98
N ILE A 66 13.40 35.65 -31.85
CA ILE A 66 14.20 34.44 -31.83
C ILE A 66 13.34 33.24 -32.24
N LYS A 67 13.82 32.53 -33.26
CA LYS A 67 13.12 31.33 -33.76
C LYS A 67 13.28 30.15 -32.82
N ARG A 68 12.33 29.21 -32.85
CA ARG A 68 12.32 28.00 -32.02
C ARG A 68 13.63 27.19 -32.10
N GLU A 69 14.20 27.10 -33.30
CA GLU A 69 15.42 26.31 -33.55
C GLU A 69 16.61 26.78 -32.75
N ASN A 70 16.70 28.09 -32.48
CA ASN A 70 17.82 28.71 -31.77
C ASN A 70 17.87 28.38 -30.27
N TYR A 71 16.73 27.92 -29.70
CA TYR A 71 16.69 27.53 -28.28
C TYR A 71 17.25 26.13 -28.02
N VAL A 72 17.36 25.27 -29.04
CA VAL A 72 17.62 23.84 -28.88
C VAL A 72 18.95 23.56 -28.18
N GLU A 73 20.03 24.22 -28.56
CA GLU A 73 21.35 24.03 -27.98
C GLU A 73 21.37 24.44 -26.51
N ALA A 74 20.82 25.61 -26.18
CA ALA A 74 20.74 26.12 -24.82
C ALA A 74 19.87 25.26 -23.91
N GLU A 75 18.77 24.69 -24.46
CA GLU A 75 17.94 23.74 -23.77
C GLU A 75 18.69 22.46 -23.39
N GLU A 76 19.40 21.88 -24.35
CA GLU A 76 20.19 20.66 -24.11
C GLU A 76 21.25 20.86 -23.07
N GLU A 77 21.92 21.99 -23.10
CA GLU A 77 22.95 22.36 -22.14
C GLU A 77 22.34 22.57 -20.74
N THR A 78 21.27 23.34 -20.65
CA THR A 78 20.54 23.57 -19.40
C THR A 78 20.04 22.26 -18.77
N VAL A 79 19.41 21.40 -19.56
CA VAL A 79 18.88 20.11 -19.08
C VAL A 79 20.00 19.19 -18.64
N ARG A 80 21.15 19.19 -19.35
CA ARG A 80 22.31 18.40 -18.97
C ARG A 80 22.85 18.84 -17.60
N GLU A 81 22.99 20.14 -17.37
CA GLU A 81 23.46 20.65 -16.08
C GLU A 81 22.45 20.41 -14.93
N LEU A 82 21.15 20.57 -15.19
CA LEU A 82 20.10 20.26 -14.22
C LEU A 82 20.08 18.77 -13.85
N LYS A 83 20.21 17.87 -14.82
CA LYS A 83 20.31 16.42 -14.57
C LYS A 83 21.56 16.05 -13.79
N ASN A 84 22.72 16.65 -14.15
CA ASN A 84 23.97 16.42 -13.45
C ASN A 84 23.93 16.89 -11.99
N SER A 85 23.11 17.90 -11.68
CA SER A 85 22.93 18.38 -10.30
C SER A 85 22.14 17.40 -9.42
N GLY A 86 21.39 16.44 -10.01
CA GLY A 86 20.52 15.50 -9.31
C GLY A 86 19.29 16.13 -8.66
N LYS A 87 19.02 17.41 -8.94
CA LYS A 87 17.90 18.16 -8.33
C LYS A 87 16.64 18.03 -9.19
N PRO A 88 15.45 18.00 -8.58
CA PRO A 88 14.19 17.99 -9.32
C PRO A 88 14.01 19.28 -10.10
N PHE A 89 13.54 19.17 -11.33
CA PHE A 89 13.25 20.32 -12.18
C PHE A 89 12.09 20.05 -13.12
N VAL A 90 11.52 21.13 -13.64
CA VAL A 90 10.48 21.11 -14.68
C VAL A 90 10.87 22.06 -15.81
N ILE A 91 10.28 21.83 -16.98
CA ILE A 91 10.42 22.70 -18.15
C ILE A 91 9.12 23.47 -18.30
N VAL A 92 9.21 24.79 -18.34
CA VAL A 92 8.10 25.68 -18.68
C VAL A 92 8.28 26.09 -20.13
N LEU A 93 7.33 25.72 -20.96
CA LEU A 93 7.27 26.14 -22.37
C LEU A 93 6.42 27.40 -22.49
N ASN A 94 7.09 28.55 -22.60
CA ASN A 94 6.41 29.83 -22.79
C ASN A 94 5.86 29.94 -24.20
N THR A 95 4.55 30.12 -24.31
CA THR A 95 3.83 30.14 -25.59
C THR A 95 2.60 31.04 -25.52
N ILE A 96 2.27 31.70 -26.62
CA ILE A 96 1.01 32.49 -26.75
C ILE A 96 -0.22 31.59 -26.76
N ARG A 97 -0.09 30.31 -27.18
CA ARG A 97 -1.20 29.37 -27.36
C ARG A 97 -0.98 28.06 -26.59
N PRO A 98 -1.08 28.06 -25.25
CA PRO A 98 -0.79 26.88 -24.41
C PRO A 98 -1.58 25.59 -24.77
N PHE A 99 -2.75 25.76 -25.37
CA PHE A 99 -3.63 24.65 -25.76
C PHE A 99 -3.63 24.40 -27.29
N GLY A 100 -2.73 25.04 -28.06
CA GLY A 100 -2.58 24.83 -29.48
C GLY A 100 -2.03 23.43 -29.83
N ASN A 101 -2.46 22.85 -30.94
CA ASN A 101 -1.99 21.53 -31.39
C ASN A 101 -0.47 21.50 -31.58
N ASP A 102 0.11 22.56 -32.12
CA ASP A 102 1.56 22.67 -32.31
C ASP A 102 2.31 22.67 -30.94
N THR A 103 1.77 23.41 -29.99
CA THR A 103 2.32 23.44 -28.61
C THR A 103 2.22 22.09 -27.93
N ILE A 104 1.10 21.38 -28.08
CA ILE A 104 0.92 20.03 -27.53
C ILE A 104 1.90 19.05 -28.17
N SER A 105 2.12 19.15 -29.49
CA SER A 105 3.10 18.33 -30.19
C SER A 105 4.51 18.62 -29.72
N LEU A 106 4.90 19.89 -29.60
CA LEU A 106 6.22 20.32 -29.12
C LEU A 106 6.43 19.90 -27.65
N LYS A 107 5.42 20.06 -26.79
CA LYS A 107 5.44 19.57 -25.43
C LYS A 107 5.83 18.09 -25.39
N LYS A 108 5.12 17.26 -26.16
CA LYS A 108 5.38 15.82 -26.20
C LYS A 108 6.78 15.49 -26.67
N GLN A 109 7.25 16.18 -27.73
CA GLN A 109 8.62 16.00 -28.22
C GLN A 109 9.68 16.33 -27.16
N LEU A 110 9.49 17.41 -26.39
CA LEU A 110 10.40 17.80 -25.31
C LEU A 110 10.33 16.82 -24.13
N GLU A 111 9.13 16.34 -23.76
CA GLU A 111 8.94 15.32 -22.73
C GLU A 111 9.63 14.00 -23.11
N ASP A 112 9.45 13.55 -24.37
CA ASP A 112 10.09 12.33 -24.89
C ASP A 112 11.63 12.47 -24.94
N LYS A 113 12.13 13.66 -25.35
CA LYS A 113 13.55 13.94 -25.47
C LYS A 113 14.24 14.03 -24.11
N PHE A 114 13.62 14.74 -23.16
CA PHE A 114 14.27 15.07 -21.89
C PHE A 114 13.82 14.18 -20.71
N GLY A 115 12.72 13.43 -20.84
CA GLY A 115 12.18 12.60 -19.76
C GLY A 115 11.70 13.43 -18.56
N THR A 116 11.37 14.71 -18.77
CA THR A 116 11.01 15.68 -17.73
C THR A 116 9.68 16.32 -18.08
N PRO A 117 8.79 16.61 -17.07
CA PRO A 117 7.53 17.27 -17.34
C PRO A 117 7.71 18.63 -18.02
N VAL A 118 6.89 18.87 -19.06
CA VAL A 118 6.86 20.15 -19.77
C VAL A 118 5.49 20.79 -19.55
N ILE A 119 5.49 22.02 -19.05
CA ILE A 119 4.29 22.77 -18.71
C ILE A 119 4.16 23.95 -19.71
N PRO A 120 3.28 23.87 -20.72
CA PRO A 120 3.03 24.97 -21.60
C PRO A 120 2.15 26.01 -20.91
N LEU A 121 2.58 27.27 -20.93
CA LEU A 121 1.82 28.38 -20.38
C LEU A 121 2.25 29.71 -21.03
N ASN A 122 1.40 30.71 -20.89
CA ASN A 122 1.75 32.07 -21.26
C ASN A 122 2.26 32.81 -20.02
N CYS A 123 3.59 33.03 -19.94
CA CYS A 123 4.22 33.65 -18.79
C CYS A 123 3.68 35.07 -18.50
N ASN A 124 3.23 35.81 -19.53
CA ASN A 124 2.66 37.15 -19.37
C ASN A 124 1.25 37.13 -18.75
N GLN A 125 0.56 35.99 -18.82
CA GLN A 125 -0.80 35.80 -18.32
C GLN A 125 -0.88 34.72 -17.22
N MET A 126 0.26 34.42 -16.57
CA MET A 126 0.38 33.38 -15.55
C MET A 126 -0.56 33.66 -14.39
N GLN A 127 -1.33 32.64 -14.00
CA GLN A 127 -2.25 32.65 -12.86
C GLN A 127 -1.68 31.87 -11.68
N LYS A 128 -2.31 32.04 -10.52
CA LYS A 128 -1.96 31.30 -9.30
C LYS A 128 -2.02 29.78 -9.48
N SER A 129 -2.99 29.30 -10.24
CA SER A 129 -3.13 27.88 -10.62
C SER A 129 -1.90 27.32 -11.35
N ASP A 130 -1.34 28.13 -12.25
CA ASP A 130 -0.18 27.73 -13.05
C ASP A 130 1.06 27.59 -12.14
N ALA A 131 1.26 28.56 -11.23
CA ALA A 131 2.33 28.49 -10.26
C ALA A 131 2.21 27.27 -9.34
N ILE A 132 0.99 26.95 -8.88
CA ILE A 132 0.73 25.74 -8.10
C ILE A 132 1.03 24.49 -8.91
N SER A 133 0.63 24.44 -10.19
CA SER A 133 0.91 23.32 -11.07
C SER A 133 2.41 23.10 -11.28
N ILE A 134 3.18 24.18 -11.49
CA ILE A 134 4.63 24.11 -11.60
C ILE A 134 5.24 23.52 -10.33
N LEU A 135 4.91 24.05 -9.16
CA LEU A 135 5.40 23.58 -7.88
C LEU A 135 5.01 22.12 -7.60
N HIS A 136 3.76 21.76 -7.89
CA HIS A 136 3.31 20.37 -7.75
C HIS A 136 4.15 19.41 -8.59
N ASN A 137 4.36 19.72 -9.88
CA ASN A 137 5.16 18.87 -10.76
C ASN A 137 6.63 18.76 -10.31
N ILE A 138 7.19 19.83 -9.75
CA ILE A 138 8.54 19.78 -9.17
C ILE A 138 8.56 18.87 -7.95
N LEU A 139 7.60 19.03 -7.02
CA LEU A 139 7.53 18.25 -5.80
C LEU A 139 7.33 16.75 -6.08
N MET A 140 6.58 16.41 -7.12
CA MET A 140 6.42 15.02 -7.57
C MET A 140 7.74 14.41 -8.09
N GLY A 141 8.72 15.21 -8.45
CA GLY A 141 10.08 14.77 -8.85
C GLY A 141 10.99 14.42 -7.66
N PHE A 142 10.60 14.76 -6.42
CA PHE A 142 11.42 14.42 -5.25
C PHE A 142 11.40 12.92 -4.93
N PRO A 143 12.50 12.40 -4.33
CA PRO A 143 12.54 11.01 -3.88
C PRO A 143 11.56 10.78 -2.73
N ILE A 144 10.98 9.58 -2.68
CA ILE A 144 10.17 9.15 -1.55
C ILE A 144 11.09 8.78 -0.40
N LYS A 145 10.79 9.30 0.79
CA LYS A 145 11.53 9.00 2.02
C LYS A 145 10.95 7.80 2.77
N ILE A 146 9.62 7.70 2.82
CA ILE A 146 8.90 6.68 3.58
C ILE A 146 7.73 6.17 2.74
N ILE A 147 7.60 4.86 2.64
CA ILE A 147 6.40 4.22 2.08
C ILE A 147 5.74 3.41 3.19
N ASN A 148 4.50 3.79 3.52
CA ASN A 148 3.65 3.07 4.45
C ASN A 148 2.75 2.12 3.65
N TYR A 149 2.70 0.84 4.05
CA TYR A 149 1.81 -0.14 3.47
C TYR A 149 0.64 -0.40 4.41
N ILE A 150 -0.59 -0.24 3.91
CA ILE A 150 -1.81 -0.60 4.63
C ILE A 150 -2.38 -1.84 3.96
N VAL A 151 -2.46 -2.93 4.72
CA VAL A 151 -3.04 -4.20 4.29
C VAL A 151 -4.30 -4.50 5.10
N PRO A 152 -5.26 -5.29 4.60
CA PRO A 152 -6.39 -5.75 5.40
C PRO A 152 -5.89 -6.55 6.61
N LYS A 153 -6.37 -6.23 7.81
CA LYS A 153 -5.86 -6.80 9.07
C LYS A 153 -5.92 -8.33 9.13
N TRP A 154 -6.93 -8.93 8.51
CA TRP A 154 -7.04 -10.39 8.50
C TRP A 154 -5.86 -11.09 7.80
N THR A 155 -5.17 -10.41 6.89
CA THR A 155 -3.99 -10.98 6.20
C THR A 155 -2.79 -11.19 7.14
N GLU A 156 -2.78 -10.55 8.30
CA GLU A 156 -1.75 -10.76 9.34
C GLU A 156 -1.86 -12.16 9.94
N MET A 157 -3.06 -12.74 9.99
CA MET A 157 -3.32 -14.09 10.50
C MET A 157 -2.90 -15.19 9.51
N LEU A 158 -2.68 -14.86 8.24
CA LEU A 158 -2.30 -15.84 7.24
C LEU A 158 -0.90 -16.41 7.54
N PRO A 159 -0.70 -17.74 7.33
CA PRO A 159 0.62 -18.35 7.38
C PRO A 159 1.60 -17.66 6.43
N ASN A 160 2.90 -17.75 6.72
CA ASN A 160 3.92 -17.08 5.90
C ASN A 160 4.05 -17.64 4.49
N ASP A 161 3.67 -18.89 4.27
CA ASP A 161 3.65 -19.60 2.99
C ASP A 161 2.34 -19.41 2.20
N ASN A 162 1.36 -18.70 2.76
CA ASN A 162 0.10 -18.43 2.07
C ASN A 162 0.32 -17.56 0.83
N GLU A 163 -0.32 -17.93 -0.28
CA GLU A 163 -0.18 -17.28 -1.58
C GLU A 163 -0.56 -15.79 -1.57
N ILE A 164 -1.61 -15.42 -0.82
CA ILE A 164 -2.04 -14.03 -0.69
C ILE A 164 -0.96 -13.19 -0.02
N LYS A 165 -0.41 -13.70 1.10
CA LYS A 165 0.63 -13.02 1.85
C LYS A 165 1.91 -12.88 1.03
N GLN A 166 2.29 -13.91 0.30
CA GLN A 166 3.45 -13.88 -0.60
C GLN A 166 3.25 -12.89 -1.75
N SER A 167 2.05 -12.84 -2.33
CA SER A 167 1.72 -11.89 -3.41
C SER A 167 1.78 -10.44 -2.93
N LEU A 168 1.28 -10.13 -1.73
CA LEU A 168 1.40 -8.81 -1.12
C LEU A 168 2.86 -8.40 -0.90
N LEU A 169 3.68 -9.30 -0.36
CA LEU A 169 5.11 -9.06 -0.14
C LEU A 169 5.84 -8.85 -1.47
N ASN A 170 5.59 -9.70 -2.46
CA ASN A 170 6.19 -9.58 -3.78
C ASN A 170 5.82 -8.27 -4.47
N TYR A 171 4.57 -7.82 -4.34
CA TYR A 171 4.15 -6.52 -4.86
C TYR A 171 4.91 -5.38 -4.15
N ALA A 172 5.01 -5.42 -2.83
CA ALA A 172 5.73 -4.41 -2.06
C ALA A 172 7.22 -4.37 -2.45
N PHE A 173 7.88 -5.51 -2.62
CA PHE A 173 9.27 -5.57 -3.10
C PHE A 173 9.45 -5.06 -4.53
N LYS A 174 8.55 -5.43 -5.45
CA LYS A 174 8.57 -4.91 -6.82
C LYS A 174 8.39 -3.40 -6.85
N LEU A 175 7.49 -2.87 -6.02
CA LEU A 175 7.27 -1.44 -5.88
C LEU A 175 8.53 -0.73 -5.38
N LEU A 176 9.15 -1.19 -4.30
CA LEU A 176 10.39 -0.62 -3.76
C LEU A 176 11.54 -0.65 -4.77
N LYS A 177 11.61 -1.66 -5.63
CA LYS A 177 12.66 -1.77 -6.64
C LYS A 177 12.48 -0.81 -7.82
N ASN A 178 11.23 -0.52 -8.19
CA ASN A 178 10.92 0.24 -9.40
C ASN A 178 10.55 1.71 -9.15
N VAL A 179 10.31 2.08 -7.89
CA VAL A 179 9.81 3.40 -7.51
C VAL A 179 10.85 4.16 -6.71
N ASN A 180 11.32 5.30 -7.27
CA ASN A 180 12.29 6.17 -6.62
C ASN A 180 11.72 7.55 -6.29
N THR A 181 10.72 8.02 -7.05
CA THR A 181 10.11 9.34 -6.90
C THR A 181 8.62 9.24 -6.67
N MET A 182 8.02 10.31 -6.14
CA MET A 182 6.57 10.38 -5.92
C MET A 182 5.78 10.19 -7.21
N LYS A 183 6.27 10.77 -8.32
CA LYS A 183 5.67 10.60 -9.66
C LYS A 183 5.72 9.15 -10.12
N SER A 184 6.84 8.46 -9.93
CA SER A 184 6.98 7.06 -10.33
C SER A 184 6.08 6.13 -9.52
N LEU A 185 5.79 6.48 -8.25
CA LEU A 185 4.83 5.73 -7.43
C LEU A 185 3.41 5.85 -7.97
N GLU A 186 2.97 7.07 -8.24
CA GLU A 186 1.63 7.31 -8.76
C GLU A 186 1.42 6.55 -10.07
N GLN A 187 2.36 6.66 -10.99
CA GLN A 187 2.34 5.96 -12.27
C GLN A 187 2.31 4.43 -12.08
N TYR A 188 3.18 3.91 -11.21
CA TYR A 188 3.25 2.48 -10.90
C TYR A 188 1.92 1.94 -10.37
N CYS A 189 1.28 2.65 -9.46
CA CYS A 189 -0.02 2.26 -8.91
C CYS A 189 -1.13 2.30 -9.98
N ILE A 190 -1.13 3.32 -10.87
CA ILE A 190 -2.10 3.43 -11.97
C ILE A 190 -1.93 2.28 -12.97
N ASP A 191 -0.71 1.98 -13.38
CA ASP A 191 -0.42 0.96 -14.38
C ASP A 191 -0.77 -0.44 -13.86
N ASN A 192 -0.44 -0.73 -12.60
CA ASN A 192 -0.74 -2.02 -11.99
C ASN A 192 -2.23 -2.20 -11.64
N SER A 193 -2.96 -1.13 -11.32
CA SER A 193 -4.41 -1.21 -11.11
C SER A 193 -5.19 -1.64 -12.36
N LYS A 194 -4.64 -1.40 -13.55
CA LYS A 194 -5.23 -1.79 -14.84
C LYS A 194 -4.82 -3.19 -15.31
N SER A 195 -3.71 -3.69 -14.82
CA SER A 195 -3.02 -4.88 -15.33
C SER A 195 -3.42 -6.20 -14.63
N ASN A 196 -3.96 -6.13 -13.42
CA ASN A 196 -4.25 -7.31 -12.60
C ASN A 196 -5.59 -7.97 -12.97
N LYS A 197 -5.63 -8.65 -14.13
CA LYS A 197 -6.78 -9.50 -14.51
C LYS A 197 -6.63 -10.96 -14.06
N ASP A 198 -5.44 -11.43 -13.69
CA ASP A 198 -5.16 -12.86 -13.61
C ASP A 198 -4.55 -13.41 -12.30
N GLU A 199 -4.13 -12.57 -11.35
CA GLU A 199 -3.63 -13.06 -10.06
C GLU A 199 -4.13 -12.17 -8.93
N LEU A 200 -4.94 -12.74 -8.02
CA LEU A 200 -5.43 -12.11 -6.79
C LEU A 200 -5.74 -10.62 -7.02
N SER A 201 -7.00 -10.22 -7.10
CA SER A 201 -7.43 -8.84 -7.37
C SER A 201 -6.92 -7.86 -6.31
N ILE A 202 -5.60 -7.71 -6.21
CA ILE A 202 -4.95 -6.77 -5.31
C ILE A 202 -4.99 -5.40 -5.98
N MET A 203 -5.95 -4.59 -5.58
CA MET A 203 -5.99 -3.19 -5.97
C MET A 203 -5.12 -2.39 -5.00
N SER A 204 -4.21 -1.58 -5.54
CA SER A 204 -3.46 -0.61 -4.74
C SER A 204 -3.91 0.80 -5.06
N ASN A 205 -4.10 1.60 -4.02
CA ASN A 205 -4.30 3.04 -4.13
C ASN A 205 -3.19 3.73 -3.34
N SER A 206 -2.65 4.80 -3.91
CA SER A 206 -1.60 5.57 -3.25
C SER A 206 -2.09 6.95 -2.87
N SER A 207 -1.70 7.41 -1.70
CA SER A 207 -1.79 8.80 -1.28
C SER A 207 -0.39 9.31 -0.98
N ILE A 208 -0.08 10.51 -1.49
CA ILE A 208 1.25 11.11 -1.38
C ILE A 208 1.14 12.36 -0.51
N ASN A 209 1.98 12.44 0.51
CA ASN A 209 2.14 13.64 1.32
C ASN A 209 3.41 14.38 0.88
N LEU A 210 3.22 15.45 0.12
CA LEU A 210 4.32 16.27 -0.43
C LEU A 210 5.07 17.06 0.64
N SER A 211 4.52 17.22 1.85
CA SER A 211 5.14 18.04 2.90
C SER A 211 6.30 17.35 3.61
N ASP A 212 6.23 16.03 3.77
CA ASP A 212 7.22 15.23 4.47
C ASP A 212 7.91 14.18 3.59
N GLY A 213 7.46 14.02 2.36
CA GLY A 213 8.00 13.04 1.42
C GLY A 213 7.55 11.61 1.71
N SER A 214 6.42 11.44 2.39
CA SER A 214 5.84 10.12 2.66
C SER A 214 4.77 9.76 1.65
N ALA A 215 4.61 8.46 1.44
CA ALA A 215 3.53 7.89 0.66
C ALA A 215 2.88 6.74 1.41
N THR A 216 1.57 6.58 1.21
CA THR A 216 0.82 5.45 1.77
C THR A 216 0.19 4.67 0.63
N VAL A 217 0.52 3.40 0.56
CA VAL A 217 -0.04 2.44 -0.40
C VAL A 217 -1.01 1.54 0.33
N THR A 218 -2.29 1.64 -0.02
CA THR A 218 -3.37 0.84 0.57
C THR A 218 -3.73 -0.30 -0.38
N PHE A 219 -3.63 -1.52 0.12
CA PHE A 219 -4.05 -2.71 -0.61
C PHE A 219 -5.51 -3.04 -0.32
N LYS A 220 -6.25 -3.34 -1.37
CA LYS A 220 -7.59 -3.93 -1.29
C LYS A 220 -7.54 -5.30 -1.91
N ILE A 221 -8.04 -6.27 -1.18
CA ILE A 221 -8.18 -7.67 -1.62
C ILE A 221 -9.67 -7.95 -1.73
N ASP A 222 -10.07 -8.72 -2.73
CA ASP A 222 -11.47 -9.11 -2.90
C ASP A 222 -11.95 -9.90 -1.66
N ASP A 223 -13.12 -9.55 -1.14
CA ASP A 223 -13.69 -10.15 0.06
C ASP A 223 -13.90 -11.66 -0.05
N LYS A 224 -14.00 -12.20 -1.28
CA LYS A 224 -14.09 -13.64 -1.50
C LYS A 224 -12.93 -14.41 -0.84
N TYR A 225 -11.70 -13.89 -0.90
CA TYR A 225 -10.53 -14.53 -0.29
C TYR A 225 -10.57 -14.52 1.24
N TYR A 226 -11.20 -13.51 1.82
CA TYR A 226 -11.45 -13.47 3.26
C TYR A 226 -12.42 -14.58 3.68
N TYR A 227 -13.52 -14.75 2.93
CA TYR A 227 -14.49 -15.79 3.21
C TYR A 227 -13.98 -17.19 2.89
N GLU A 228 -13.19 -17.35 1.83
CA GLU A 228 -12.51 -18.62 1.53
C GLU A 228 -11.59 -19.04 2.69
N TYR A 229 -10.79 -18.12 3.21
CA TYR A 229 -9.92 -18.39 4.36
C TYR A 229 -10.71 -18.71 5.64
N LEU A 230 -11.81 -18.00 5.91
CA LEU A 230 -12.69 -18.32 7.02
C LEU A 230 -13.32 -19.71 6.88
N SER A 231 -13.75 -20.07 5.68
CA SER A 231 -14.33 -21.39 5.40
C SER A 231 -13.30 -22.52 5.63
N GLU A 232 -12.08 -22.31 5.18
CA GLU A 232 -10.98 -23.25 5.37
C GLU A 232 -10.63 -23.43 6.86
N MET A 233 -10.54 -22.32 7.61
CA MET A 233 -10.24 -22.33 9.04
C MET A 233 -11.35 -22.96 9.88
N THR A 234 -12.60 -22.76 9.50
CA THR A 234 -13.78 -23.23 10.28
C THR A 234 -14.30 -24.59 9.83
N GLY A 235 -13.91 -25.07 8.65
CA GLY A 235 -14.45 -26.26 8.02
C GLY A 235 -15.92 -26.10 7.59
N THR A 236 -16.44 -24.87 7.56
CA THR A 236 -17.84 -24.55 7.20
C THR A 236 -17.85 -23.55 6.05
N ASN A 237 -18.73 -23.73 5.06
CA ASN A 237 -18.84 -22.80 3.94
C ASN A 237 -19.42 -21.46 4.38
N ILE A 238 -18.58 -20.39 4.32
CA ILE A 238 -18.92 -19.02 4.68
C ILE A 238 -18.62 -18.14 3.46
N GLU A 239 -19.63 -17.52 2.86
CA GLU A 239 -19.50 -16.70 1.64
C GLU A 239 -19.94 -15.24 1.86
N SER A 240 -20.49 -14.92 3.03
CA SER A 240 -21.05 -13.61 3.32
C SER A 240 -21.02 -13.28 4.82
N GLU A 241 -21.15 -11.99 5.13
CA GLU A 241 -21.28 -11.51 6.52
C GLU A 241 -22.46 -12.16 7.25
N TYR A 242 -23.58 -12.38 6.53
CA TYR A 242 -24.76 -13.04 7.12
C TYR A 242 -24.43 -14.45 7.58
N GLN A 243 -23.75 -15.24 6.75
CA GLN A 243 -23.36 -16.61 7.11
C GLN A 243 -22.33 -16.62 8.24
N LEU A 244 -21.38 -15.68 8.24
CA LEU A 244 -20.42 -15.52 9.34
C LEU A 244 -21.14 -15.21 10.66
N MET A 245 -22.10 -14.29 10.66
CA MET A 245 -22.88 -13.94 11.86
C MET A 245 -23.73 -15.11 12.34
N SER A 246 -24.33 -15.87 11.41
CA SER A 246 -25.07 -17.10 11.75
C SER A 246 -24.16 -18.14 12.40
N PHE A 247 -22.98 -18.37 11.82
CA PHE A 247 -21.99 -19.31 12.35
C PHE A 247 -21.51 -18.91 13.75
N ILE A 248 -21.24 -17.61 13.99
CA ILE A 248 -20.86 -17.11 15.32
C ILE A 248 -22.00 -17.34 16.33
N ARG A 249 -23.26 -17.11 15.93
CA ARG A 249 -24.41 -17.39 16.80
C ARG A 249 -24.50 -18.87 17.19
N ASP A 250 -24.37 -19.75 16.20
CA ASP A 250 -24.45 -21.20 16.41
C ASP A 250 -23.29 -21.69 17.30
N LEU A 251 -22.08 -21.16 17.08
CA LEU A 251 -20.93 -21.40 17.97
C LEU A 251 -21.17 -20.92 19.40
N THR A 252 -21.87 -19.78 19.56
CA THR A 252 -22.17 -19.26 20.89
C THR A 252 -23.13 -20.16 21.63
N GLU A 253 -24.11 -20.76 20.94
CA GLU A 253 -25.03 -21.74 21.53
C GLU A 253 -24.30 -23.04 21.92
N ILE A 254 -23.49 -23.58 21.01
CA ILE A 254 -22.65 -24.75 21.28
C ILE A 254 -21.72 -24.49 22.49
N LYS A 255 -21.09 -23.31 22.53
CA LYS A 255 -20.23 -22.94 23.65
C LYS A 255 -20.96 -22.91 24.98
N LYS A 256 -22.18 -22.35 25.04
CA LYS A 256 -22.98 -22.35 26.27
C LYS A 256 -23.26 -23.76 26.78
N GLU A 257 -23.58 -24.69 25.90
CA GLU A 257 -23.81 -26.08 26.26
C GLU A 257 -22.49 -26.78 26.69
N TYR A 258 -21.40 -26.49 25.99
CA TYR A 258 -20.06 -27.01 26.35
C TYR A 258 -19.62 -26.53 27.73
N ASP A 259 -19.77 -25.23 28.02
CA ASP A 259 -19.37 -24.63 29.31
C ASP A 259 -20.05 -25.30 30.50
N LYS A 260 -21.30 -25.83 30.32
CA LYS A 260 -22.02 -26.58 31.35
C LYS A 260 -21.36 -27.94 31.68
N ILE A 261 -20.77 -28.58 30.68
CA ILE A 261 -20.23 -29.93 30.80
C ILE A 261 -18.70 -29.97 30.94
N GLU A 262 -17.99 -28.87 30.67
CA GLU A 262 -16.54 -28.78 30.65
C GLU A 262 -15.89 -29.30 31.94
N GLY A 263 -16.39 -28.87 33.10
CA GLY A 263 -15.90 -29.29 34.40
C GLY A 263 -16.01 -30.81 34.64
N ALA A 264 -17.11 -31.43 34.15
CA ALA A 264 -17.26 -32.87 34.21
C ALA A 264 -16.30 -33.62 33.31
N PHE A 265 -16.06 -33.10 32.06
CA PHE A 265 -15.08 -33.68 31.14
C PHE A 265 -13.63 -33.60 31.69
N ILE A 266 -13.26 -32.48 32.28
CA ILE A 266 -11.94 -32.36 32.94
C ILE A 266 -11.80 -33.39 34.08
N SER A 267 -12.84 -33.55 34.91
CA SER A 267 -12.87 -34.52 35.99
C SER A 267 -12.77 -35.96 35.48
N VAL A 268 -13.45 -36.30 34.39
CA VAL A 268 -13.37 -37.63 33.74
C VAL A 268 -11.96 -37.94 33.25
N LYS A 269 -11.32 -36.96 32.61
CA LYS A 269 -9.92 -37.13 32.12
C LYS A 269 -8.94 -37.42 33.27
N GLN A 270 -9.12 -36.77 34.43
CA GLN A 270 -8.23 -36.87 35.59
C GLN A 270 -8.56 -38.04 36.50
N LYS A 271 -9.85 -38.29 36.76
CA LYS A 271 -10.31 -39.20 37.83
C LYS A 271 -11.14 -40.38 37.28
N GLY A 272 -11.42 -40.41 35.99
CA GLY A 272 -12.26 -41.41 35.35
C GLY A 272 -13.77 -41.21 35.52
N TYR A 273 -14.20 -40.19 36.24
CA TYR A 273 -15.61 -39.89 36.54
C TYR A 273 -15.84 -38.39 36.68
N GLY A 274 -16.95 -37.89 36.16
CA GLY A 274 -17.38 -36.49 36.26
C GLY A 274 -18.89 -36.39 36.36
N VAL A 275 -19.39 -35.34 37.02
CA VAL A 275 -20.82 -35.06 37.20
C VAL A 275 -21.09 -33.63 36.73
N VAL A 276 -22.11 -33.49 35.88
CA VAL A 276 -22.71 -32.20 35.56
C VAL A 276 -23.86 -31.98 36.55
N MET A 277 -23.70 -30.94 37.36
CA MET A 277 -24.75 -30.60 38.35
C MET A 277 -25.87 -29.84 37.64
N PRO A 278 -27.13 -30.04 38.04
CA PRO A 278 -28.27 -29.32 37.46
C PRO A 278 -28.20 -27.81 37.77
N GLU A 279 -28.67 -27.01 36.84
CA GLU A 279 -28.89 -25.59 37.06
C GLU A 279 -30.23 -25.36 37.84
N LEU A 280 -30.42 -24.14 38.37
CA LEU A 280 -31.64 -23.80 39.10
C LEU A 280 -32.92 -23.99 38.25
N ASN A 281 -32.79 -23.77 36.94
CA ASN A 281 -33.90 -23.92 35.97
C ASN A 281 -34.28 -25.39 35.68
N ASP A 282 -33.38 -26.33 35.98
CA ASP A 282 -33.61 -27.76 35.79
C ASP A 282 -34.34 -28.40 36.99
N ILE A 283 -34.54 -27.64 38.06
CA ILE A 283 -35.19 -28.11 39.28
C ILE A 283 -36.72 -28.04 39.12
N THR A 284 -37.37 -29.18 39.14
CA THR A 284 -38.82 -29.28 39.14
C THR A 284 -39.32 -29.50 40.56
N MET A 285 -40.11 -28.56 41.05
CA MET A 285 -40.76 -28.71 42.34
C MET A 285 -42.07 -29.53 42.18
N GLN A 286 -42.20 -30.54 43.00
CA GLN A 286 -43.49 -31.29 43.08
C GLN A 286 -44.48 -30.56 44.01
N ASP A 287 -45.76 -30.77 43.82
CA ASP A 287 -46.81 -30.19 44.67
C ASP A 287 -46.58 -30.51 46.15
N PRO A 288 -46.70 -29.50 47.04
CA PRO A 288 -46.57 -29.69 48.45
C PRO A 288 -47.57 -30.74 49.01
N GLN A 289 -47.06 -31.70 49.75
CA GLN A 289 -47.93 -32.73 50.37
C GLN A 289 -47.99 -32.47 51.88
N LEU A 290 -49.27 -32.58 52.40
CA LEU A 290 -49.45 -32.53 53.85
C LEU A 290 -49.00 -33.83 54.46
N ILE A 291 -48.18 -33.78 55.47
CA ILE A 291 -47.71 -34.94 56.25
C ILE A 291 -48.14 -34.81 57.71
N THR A 292 -48.55 -35.89 58.33
CA THR A 292 -48.89 -35.98 59.75
C THR A 292 -47.82 -36.75 60.49
N HIS A 293 -47.38 -36.24 61.62
CA HIS A 293 -46.41 -36.90 62.50
C HIS A 293 -46.97 -36.84 63.95
N GLY A 294 -47.66 -37.89 64.38
CA GLY A 294 -48.39 -37.88 65.63
C GLY A 294 -49.56 -36.87 65.59
N ASN A 295 -49.60 -35.95 66.57
CA ASN A 295 -50.58 -34.85 66.62
C ASN A 295 -50.10 -33.56 65.91
N LYS A 296 -49.03 -33.58 65.12
CA LYS A 296 -48.48 -32.39 64.40
C LYS A 296 -48.68 -32.58 62.90
N TYR A 297 -48.90 -31.48 62.19
CA TYR A 297 -49.00 -31.42 60.75
C TYR A 297 -47.71 -30.69 60.20
N GLY A 298 -47.18 -31.21 59.09
CA GLY A 298 -46.10 -30.61 58.35
C GLY A 298 -46.35 -30.58 56.83
N VAL A 299 -45.57 -29.79 56.11
CA VAL A 299 -45.63 -29.76 54.65
C VAL A 299 -44.35 -30.39 54.12
N LYS A 300 -44.48 -31.43 53.30
CA LYS A 300 -43.39 -32.05 52.57
C LYS A 300 -43.29 -31.44 51.16
N MET A 301 -42.16 -30.83 50.86
CA MET A 301 -41.82 -30.38 49.54
C MET A 301 -40.78 -31.33 48.95
N LYS A 302 -40.92 -31.65 47.66
CA LYS A 302 -39.95 -32.51 46.97
C LYS A 302 -39.54 -31.78 45.69
N ALA A 303 -38.24 -31.61 45.53
CA ALA A 303 -37.61 -31.13 44.32
C ALA A 303 -36.94 -32.31 43.60
N VAL A 304 -37.04 -32.32 42.28
CA VAL A 304 -36.37 -33.30 41.42
C VAL A 304 -35.55 -32.54 40.41
N SER A 305 -34.28 -32.88 40.28
CA SER A 305 -33.40 -32.32 39.28
C SER A 305 -32.56 -33.42 38.62
N PRO A 306 -32.44 -33.40 37.30
CA PRO A 306 -31.57 -34.35 36.58
C PRO A 306 -30.09 -34.00 36.79
N SER A 307 -29.23 -35.00 36.92
CA SER A 307 -27.79 -34.86 36.85
C SER A 307 -27.25 -35.73 35.73
N ILE A 308 -26.22 -35.26 35.02
CA ILE A 308 -25.53 -36.04 33.97
C ILE A 308 -24.22 -36.59 34.56
N HIS A 309 -24.03 -37.90 34.42
CA HIS A 309 -22.83 -38.59 34.86
C HIS A 309 -22.02 -39.07 33.66
N VAL A 310 -20.76 -38.66 33.58
CA VAL A 310 -19.82 -39.03 32.52
C VAL A 310 -18.76 -39.95 33.11
N ILE A 311 -18.51 -41.11 32.49
CA ILE A 311 -17.66 -42.16 32.99
C ILE A 311 -16.63 -42.52 31.87
N ARG A 312 -15.35 -42.66 32.26
CA ARG A 312 -14.34 -43.22 31.38
C ARG A 312 -14.36 -44.74 31.49
N ALA A 313 -14.73 -45.43 30.41
CA ALA A 313 -14.67 -46.87 30.30
C ALA A 313 -13.61 -47.31 29.28
N ASN A 314 -12.88 -48.39 29.60
CA ASN A 314 -12.00 -49.02 28.63
C ASN A 314 -12.80 -50.05 27.82
N ILE A 315 -12.65 -49.98 26.52
CA ILE A 315 -13.17 -50.97 25.58
C ILE A 315 -11.99 -51.83 25.15
N GLU A 316 -12.07 -53.09 25.49
CA GLU A 316 -11.08 -54.11 25.05
C GLU A 316 -11.63 -54.76 23.77
N THR A 317 -10.80 -54.74 22.75
CA THR A 317 -11.10 -55.42 21.47
C THR A 317 -10.00 -56.44 21.23
N GLU A 318 -10.37 -57.70 21.15
CA GLU A 318 -9.45 -58.78 20.79
C GLU A 318 -9.63 -59.16 19.35
N ILE A 319 -8.57 -59.12 18.57
CA ILE A 319 -8.54 -59.64 17.21
C ILE A 319 -7.55 -60.82 17.20
N ALA A 320 -8.12 -62.04 17.04
CA ALA A 320 -7.33 -63.24 17.00
C ALA A 320 -7.42 -63.90 15.61
N PRO A 321 -6.61 -63.43 14.62
CA PRO A 321 -6.59 -64.05 13.29
C PRO A 321 -5.99 -65.46 13.41
N ILE A 322 -6.70 -66.46 12.86
CA ILE A 322 -6.22 -67.85 12.82
C ILE A 322 -5.49 -68.04 11.52
N VAL A 323 -4.22 -68.43 11.56
CA VAL A 323 -3.36 -68.72 10.43
C VAL A 323 -2.93 -70.20 10.40
N GLY A 324 -2.54 -70.69 9.23
CA GLY A 324 -2.30 -72.11 9.03
C GLY A 324 -0.98 -72.64 9.55
N SER A 325 0.01 -71.80 9.88
CA SER A 325 1.30 -72.20 10.44
C SER A 325 1.83 -71.25 11.47
N LYS A 326 2.77 -71.75 12.32
CA LYS A 326 3.42 -70.94 13.35
C LYS A 326 4.26 -69.79 12.77
N GLU A 327 4.90 -70.04 11.63
CA GLU A 327 5.71 -69.06 10.92
C GLU A 327 4.86 -67.91 10.40
N GLN A 328 3.67 -68.18 9.85
CA GLN A 328 2.71 -67.18 9.44
C GLN A 328 2.14 -66.39 10.63
N ALA A 329 2.06 -66.98 11.83
CA ALA A 329 1.62 -66.24 13.04
C ALA A 329 2.74 -65.33 13.57
N GLU A 330 4.00 -65.73 13.46
CA GLU A 330 5.15 -64.90 13.85
C GLU A 330 5.33 -63.69 12.92
N ASP A 331 5.07 -63.88 11.60
CA ASP A 331 5.09 -62.78 10.61
C ASP A 331 4.00 -61.71 10.82
N LEU A 332 2.88 -62.08 11.49
CA LEU A 332 1.80 -61.12 11.83
C LEU A 332 2.11 -60.28 13.09
N ILE A 333 3.11 -60.65 13.89
CA ILE A 333 3.51 -59.95 15.10
C ILE A 333 4.60 -58.89 14.83
N THR A 334 5.32 -59.01 13.69
CA THR A 334 6.38 -58.10 13.26
C THR A 334 5.86 -56.91 12.52
#